data_f8a12025fdf28aa0d4ff3ef834cbd9a1
#
_entry.id   f8a12025fdf28aa0d4ff3ef834cbd9a1
#
_cell.length_a   1.000
_cell.length_b   1.000
_cell.length_c   1.000
_cell.angle_alpha   90.00
_cell.angle_beta   90.00
_cell.angle_gamma   90.00
#
_symmetry.space_group_name_H-M   'P 1'
#
loop_
_entity.id
_entity.type
_entity.pdbx_description
1 polymer ?
#
loop_
_entity_poly.entity_id
_entity_poly.type
_entity_poly.pdbx_seq_one_letter_code
_entity_poly.pdbx_strand_id
1 'polypeptide(L)'
;MTATQETREQARRRVFADLTPLRTSADYRRLWFGSTVSWVGQGMTALAVSLQVYEITRSPFSVGLVGLFSLVPLVVFGLYGGAVADTVDRRKLGLASALGSAVLSIALAGAAFAGFHRVWFLYGIVALQAVCAALNSPARTSMIPRLLPPEQLRAANALNSMVMTFGTLVGPSLGGLIVGVAGYQTAYLVDALAFSASLYAMWRLPSMLPERTGSKRASVLDGLRFLATRPNLRMTFFSDFCAMILAHPRALFPAVAVLWYGGDAKTTGLLVAAPAFGALLGGVLSGWQGRIRHHGQAILIAVACWGTAIAVFGLTRNLWLGLLLLALAGYSDTVSMIFRNTMMQVAAPDEMRGRLQGVFIVVVAGGPRLGDFLAGSVADLTSPAVAITGGGIACVLAVGVLALYGRRFRRYDALDPTP
;
A
#
# COMPACT_ATOMS: atom_id res chain seq x y z
N MET A 1 -34.66 14.19 -29.04
CA MET A 1 -33.32 13.80 -28.52
C MET A 1 -33.49 12.49 -27.80
N THR A 2 -32.87 11.44 -28.31
CA THR A 2 -33.17 10.06 -27.94
C THR A 2 -32.34 9.65 -26.69
N ALA A 3 -32.90 8.80 -25.82
CA ALA A 3 -32.30 8.27 -24.60
C ALA A 3 -30.86 7.73 -24.78
N THR A 4 -30.45 7.43 -26.02
CA THR A 4 -29.09 7.02 -26.41
C THR A 4 -28.06 8.15 -26.41
N GLN A 5 -28.47 9.40 -26.55
CA GLN A 5 -27.55 10.55 -26.51
C GLN A 5 -27.27 10.99 -25.06
N GLU A 6 -28.28 10.97 -24.20
CA GLU A 6 -28.10 11.25 -22.76
C GLU A 6 -27.21 10.22 -22.09
N THR A 7 -27.30 8.93 -22.46
CA THR A 7 -26.43 7.86 -21.93
C THR A 7 -24.99 8.01 -22.42
N ARG A 8 -24.75 8.51 -23.63
CA ARG A 8 -23.41 8.78 -24.18
C ARG A 8 -22.77 10.04 -23.58
N GLU A 9 -23.56 11.06 -23.31
CA GLU A 9 -23.08 12.29 -22.65
C GLU A 9 -22.78 12.06 -21.17
N GLN A 10 -23.61 11.28 -20.47
CA GLN A 10 -23.32 10.81 -19.11
C GLN A 10 -22.10 9.89 -19.05
N ALA A 11 -21.86 9.05 -20.06
CA ALA A 11 -20.65 8.22 -20.15
C ALA A 11 -19.38 9.06 -20.42
N ARG A 12 -19.47 10.13 -21.23
CA ARG A 12 -18.35 11.06 -21.47
C ARG A 12 -17.97 11.89 -20.24
N ARG A 13 -18.90 12.22 -19.35
CA ARG A 13 -18.63 12.95 -18.10
C ARG A 13 -17.92 12.09 -17.03
N ARG A 14 -17.79 10.77 -17.21
CA ARG A 14 -17.19 9.83 -16.27
C ARG A 14 -15.69 9.59 -16.46
N VAL A 15 -14.99 10.36 -17.29
CA VAL A 15 -13.52 10.26 -17.46
C VAL A 15 -12.76 10.90 -16.29
N PHE A 16 -13.37 11.87 -15.60
CA PHE A 16 -12.78 12.53 -14.43
C PHE A 16 -13.38 11.99 -13.14
N ALA A 17 -12.56 11.97 -12.08
CA ALA A 17 -13.02 11.60 -10.74
C ALA A 17 -14.23 12.45 -10.33
N ASP A 18 -15.27 11.79 -9.80
CA ASP A 18 -16.44 12.48 -9.29
C ASP A 18 -16.11 13.17 -7.96
N LEU A 19 -16.03 14.49 -8.00
CA LEU A 19 -15.73 15.35 -6.85
C LEU A 19 -16.98 15.75 -6.04
N THR A 20 -18.15 15.23 -6.39
CA THR A 20 -19.42 15.54 -5.70
C THR A 20 -19.31 15.38 -4.17
N PRO A 21 -18.72 14.31 -3.61
CA PRO A 21 -18.60 14.16 -2.16
C PRO A 21 -17.83 15.30 -1.48
N LEU A 22 -16.81 15.84 -2.15
CA LEU A 22 -16.01 16.96 -1.63
C LEU A 22 -16.75 18.30 -1.68
N ARG A 23 -17.74 18.42 -2.57
CA ARG A 23 -18.55 19.64 -2.72
C ARG A 23 -19.76 19.64 -1.79
N THR A 24 -20.39 18.50 -1.60
CA THR A 24 -21.64 18.38 -0.85
C THR A 24 -21.43 18.25 0.65
N SER A 25 -20.36 17.60 1.11
CA SER A 25 -20.07 17.39 2.53
C SER A 25 -18.80 18.11 2.97
N ALA A 26 -18.96 19.13 3.81
CA ALA A 26 -17.81 19.84 4.39
C ALA A 26 -16.99 18.94 5.32
N ASP A 27 -17.65 18.03 6.03
CA ASP A 27 -16.99 17.11 6.97
C ASP A 27 -16.20 16.04 6.22
N TYR A 28 -16.75 15.49 5.14
CA TYR A 28 -16.00 14.56 4.27
C TYR A 28 -14.81 15.26 3.62
N ARG A 29 -14.99 16.50 3.14
CA ARG A 29 -13.90 17.31 2.57
C ARG A 29 -12.76 17.52 3.55
N ARG A 30 -13.06 17.89 4.81
CA ARG A 30 -12.05 18.04 5.88
C ARG A 30 -11.32 16.72 6.14
N LEU A 31 -12.06 15.62 6.26
CA LEU A 31 -11.49 14.28 6.46
C LEU A 31 -10.58 13.88 5.30
N TRP A 32 -11.00 14.14 4.05
CA TRP A 32 -10.24 13.79 2.86
C TRP A 32 -8.93 14.58 2.75
N PHE A 33 -8.97 15.90 2.92
CA PHE A 33 -7.76 16.75 2.88
C PHE A 33 -6.81 16.44 4.03
N GLY A 34 -7.30 16.34 5.27
CA GLY A 34 -6.47 15.98 6.41
C GLY A 34 -5.81 14.62 6.24
N SER A 35 -6.52 13.68 5.63
CA SER A 35 -5.99 12.36 5.29
C SER A 35 -4.92 12.42 4.21
N THR A 36 -5.14 13.17 3.13
CA THR A 36 -4.19 13.29 2.03
C THR A 36 -2.86 13.84 2.54
N VAL A 37 -2.91 14.92 3.31
CA VAL A 37 -1.72 15.55 3.88
C VAL A 37 -0.99 14.60 4.82
N SER A 38 -1.70 13.91 5.72
CA SER A 38 -1.06 12.96 6.64
C SER A 38 -0.50 11.71 5.96
N TRP A 39 -1.13 11.21 4.88
CA TRP A 39 -0.58 10.09 4.10
C TRP A 39 0.71 10.46 3.36
N VAL A 40 0.78 11.67 2.83
CA VAL A 40 2.02 12.21 2.23
C VAL A 40 3.11 12.31 3.29
N GLY A 41 2.82 12.87 4.46
CA GLY A 41 3.76 12.94 5.60
C GLY A 41 4.28 11.56 6.01
N GLN A 42 3.38 10.59 6.19
CA GLN A 42 3.77 9.20 6.51
C GLN A 42 4.68 8.59 5.45
N GLY A 43 4.40 8.82 4.15
CA GLY A 43 5.27 8.38 3.06
C GLY A 43 6.68 9.01 3.13
N MET A 44 6.76 10.28 3.51
CA MET A 44 8.03 10.98 3.75
C MET A 44 8.80 10.37 4.92
N THR A 45 8.14 10.18 6.07
CA THR A 45 8.74 9.60 7.27
C THR A 45 9.19 8.16 7.03
N ALA A 46 8.41 7.35 6.32
CA ALA A 46 8.79 5.97 5.99
C ALA A 46 10.09 5.92 5.15
N LEU A 47 10.25 6.83 4.18
CA LEU A 47 11.51 6.96 3.44
C LEU A 47 12.64 7.47 4.32
N ALA A 48 12.42 8.54 5.09
CA ALA A 48 13.42 9.16 5.94
C ALA A 48 13.98 8.18 6.97
N VAL A 49 13.12 7.37 7.62
CA VAL A 49 13.56 6.31 8.55
C VAL A 49 14.40 5.25 7.83
N SER A 50 13.99 4.80 6.63
CA SER A 50 14.76 3.81 5.86
C SER A 50 16.15 4.33 5.47
N LEU A 51 16.22 5.60 5.06
CA LEU A 51 17.49 6.29 4.75
C LEU A 51 18.35 6.42 6.00
N GLN A 52 17.80 6.90 7.11
CA GLN A 52 18.53 7.10 8.36
C GLN A 52 19.06 5.78 8.94
N VAL A 53 18.26 4.70 8.91
CA VAL A 53 18.69 3.36 9.29
C VAL A 53 19.86 2.91 8.42
N TYR A 54 19.78 3.08 7.11
CA TYR A 54 20.87 2.73 6.21
C TYR A 54 22.11 3.58 6.43
N GLU A 55 21.96 4.86 6.70
CA GLU A 55 23.10 5.76 7.00
C GLU A 55 23.85 5.35 8.25
N ILE A 56 23.12 4.98 9.31
CA ILE A 56 23.69 4.56 10.58
C ILE A 56 24.37 3.18 10.48
N THR A 57 23.72 2.22 9.79
CA THR A 57 24.14 0.81 9.85
C THR A 57 24.92 0.34 8.63
N ARG A 58 24.77 1.01 7.50
CA ARG A 58 25.26 0.61 6.17
C ARG A 58 24.85 -0.82 5.78
N SER A 59 23.81 -1.36 6.42
CA SER A 59 23.31 -2.72 6.23
C SER A 59 21.93 -2.72 5.62
N PRO A 60 21.72 -3.33 4.44
CA PRO A 60 20.41 -3.56 3.86
C PRO A 60 19.49 -4.42 4.75
N PHE A 61 20.06 -5.35 5.51
CA PHE A 61 19.33 -6.15 6.50
C PHE A 61 18.64 -5.27 7.54
N SER A 62 19.36 -4.27 8.08
CA SER A 62 18.80 -3.33 9.05
C SER A 62 17.64 -2.52 8.48
N VAL A 63 17.68 -2.16 7.19
CA VAL A 63 16.55 -1.51 6.52
C VAL A 63 15.39 -2.50 6.37
N GLY A 64 15.66 -3.75 6.03
CA GLY A 64 14.64 -4.81 5.95
C GLY A 64 13.92 -5.06 7.28
N LEU A 65 14.64 -4.94 8.42
CA LEU A 65 14.07 -5.04 9.76
C LEU A 65 13.01 -3.96 10.04
N VAL A 66 13.08 -2.76 9.44
CA VAL A 66 12.03 -1.73 9.55
C VAL A 66 10.68 -2.32 9.10
N GLY A 67 10.70 -3.10 8.00
CA GLY A 67 9.51 -3.83 7.52
C GLY A 67 8.97 -4.81 8.57
N LEU A 68 9.84 -5.62 9.16
CA LEU A 68 9.45 -6.62 10.15
C LEU A 68 8.91 -5.99 11.45
N PHE A 69 9.56 -4.94 11.97
CA PHE A 69 9.10 -4.21 13.16
C PHE A 69 7.77 -3.50 12.93
N SER A 70 7.44 -3.10 11.70
CA SER A 70 6.12 -2.56 11.36
C SER A 70 5.06 -3.65 11.13
N LEU A 71 5.46 -4.84 10.65
CA LEU A 71 4.55 -5.93 10.31
C LEU A 71 3.84 -6.50 11.53
N VAL A 72 4.61 -6.85 12.57
CA VAL A 72 4.06 -7.51 13.76
C VAL A 72 2.94 -6.68 14.41
N PRO A 73 3.16 -5.38 14.74
CA PRO A 73 2.10 -4.55 15.27
C PRO A 73 0.93 -4.35 14.29
N LEU A 74 1.22 -4.20 12.99
CA LEU A 74 0.17 -4.03 11.99
C LEU A 74 -0.76 -5.23 11.94
N VAL A 75 -0.25 -6.44 11.95
CA VAL A 75 -1.05 -7.67 11.92
C VAL A 75 -1.82 -7.83 13.23
N VAL A 76 -1.16 -7.72 14.37
CA VAL A 76 -1.78 -7.89 15.69
C VAL A 76 -2.88 -6.85 15.89
N PHE A 77 -2.57 -5.57 15.77
CA PHE A 77 -3.53 -4.49 16.00
C PHE A 77 -4.49 -4.28 14.83
N GLY A 78 -4.16 -4.69 13.62
CA GLY A 78 -5.08 -4.71 12.48
C GLY A 78 -6.23 -5.70 12.67
N LEU A 79 -5.94 -6.89 13.25
CA LEU A 79 -6.95 -7.88 13.59
C LEU A 79 -7.87 -7.43 14.73
N TYR A 80 -7.30 -6.74 15.73
CA TYR A 80 -8.05 -6.22 16.88
C TYR A 80 -8.65 -4.83 16.64
N GLY A 81 -8.08 -4.03 15.74
CA GLY A 81 -8.46 -2.65 15.49
C GLY A 81 -9.91 -2.48 15.03
N GLY A 82 -10.40 -3.42 14.21
CA GLY A 82 -11.82 -3.47 13.83
C GLY A 82 -12.74 -3.65 15.04
N ALA A 83 -12.40 -4.59 15.94
CA ALA A 83 -13.16 -4.83 17.16
C ALA A 83 -13.14 -3.62 18.11
N VAL A 84 -12.01 -2.92 18.20
CA VAL A 84 -11.90 -1.68 18.98
C VAL A 84 -12.73 -0.57 18.35
N ALA A 85 -12.70 -0.40 17.03
CA ALA A 85 -13.50 0.59 16.31
C ALA A 85 -15.01 0.36 16.43
N ASP A 86 -15.44 -0.87 16.73
CA ASP A 86 -16.84 -1.23 16.97
C ASP A 86 -17.30 -1.00 18.43
N THR A 87 -16.39 -0.68 19.35
CA THR A 87 -16.71 -0.46 20.77
C THR A 87 -16.50 0.97 21.23
N VAL A 88 -15.65 1.74 20.53
CA VAL A 88 -15.24 3.09 20.89
C VAL A 88 -15.78 4.11 19.86
N ASP A 89 -16.00 5.34 20.29
CA ASP A 89 -16.31 6.44 19.36
C ASP A 89 -15.21 6.55 18.29
N ARG A 90 -15.60 6.37 17.04
CA ARG A 90 -14.70 6.35 15.88
C ARG A 90 -13.89 7.63 15.74
N ARG A 91 -14.49 8.78 16.08
CA ARG A 91 -13.81 10.06 16.12
C ARG A 91 -12.71 10.08 17.18
N LYS A 92 -13.00 9.61 18.41
CA LYS A 92 -12.02 9.56 19.50
C LYS A 92 -10.85 8.63 19.16
N LEU A 93 -11.15 7.46 18.58
CA LEU A 93 -10.13 6.51 18.14
C LEU A 93 -9.23 7.11 17.05
N GLY A 94 -9.83 7.79 16.05
CA GLY A 94 -9.08 8.49 15.01
C GLY A 94 -8.22 9.62 15.55
N LEU A 95 -8.75 10.43 16.49
CA LEU A 95 -8.00 11.50 17.17
C LEU A 95 -6.81 10.95 17.98
N ALA A 96 -7.04 9.90 18.78
CA ALA A 96 -5.99 9.29 19.59
C ALA A 96 -4.86 8.72 18.71
N SER A 97 -5.22 8.04 17.61
CA SER A 97 -4.26 7.49 16.66
C SER A 97 -3.47 8.58 15.92
N ALA A 98 -4.14 9.67 15.49
CA ALA A 98 -3.48 10.78 14.83
C ALA A 98 -2.56 11.56 15.78
N LEU A 99 -3.00 11.76 17.04
CA LEU A 99 -2.17 12.39 18.09
C LEU A 99 -0.94 11.51 18.40
N GLY A 100 -1.13 10.20 18.56
CA GLY A 100 -0.04 9.25 18.75
C GLY A 100 0.99 9.34 17.62
N SER A 101 0.55 9.34 16.37
CA SER A 101 1.44 9.49 15.21
C SER A 101 2.16 10.83 15.21
N ALA A 102 1.48 11.94 15.51
CA ALA A 102 2.11 13.26 15.60
C ALA A 102 3.20 13.30 16.68
N VAL A 103 2.92 12.77 17.88
CA VAL A 103 3.90 12.71 18.98
C VAL A 103 5.10 11.87 18.60
N LEU A 104 4.90 10.74 17.92
CA LEU A 104 5.99 9.88 17.45
C LEU A 104 6.84 10.58 16.37
N SER A 105 6.23 11.34 15.46
CA SER A 105 6.98 12.13 14.46
C SER A 105 7.75 13.29 15.11
N ILE A 106 7.20 13.93 16.16
CA ILE A 106 7.92 14.92 16.97
C ILE A 106 9.10 14.26 17.71
N ALA A 107 8.92 13.06 18.25
CA ALA A 107 9.99 12.31 18.91
C ALA A 107 11.13 11.97 17.94
N LEU A 108 10.81 11.57 16.68
CA LEU A 108 11.80 11.38 15.63
C LEU A 108 12.56 12.66 15.31
N ALA A 109 11.84 13.78 15.15
CA ALA A 109 12.46 15.08 14.89
C ALA A 109 13.38 15.50 16.03
N GLY A 110 12.93 15.40 17.29
CA GLY A 110 13.72 15.71 18.49
C GLY A 110 14.97 14.85 18.61
N ALA A 111 14.85 13.54 18.35
CA ALA A 111 15.99 12.64 18.33
C ALA A 111 17.01 12.99 17.23
N ALA A 112 16.52 13.35 16.03
CA ALA A 112 17.36 13.77 14.91
C ALA A 112 18.09 15.09 15.22
N PHE A 113 17.43 16.07 15.85
CA PHE A 113 18.06 17.33 16.32
C PHE A 113 19.10 17.10 17.41
N ALA A 114 18.82 16.14 18.31
CA ALA A 114 19.75 15.79 19.40
C ALA A 114 20.93 14.94 18.92
N GLY A 115 21.02 14.57 17.64
CA GLY A 115 22.07 13.67 17.13
C GLY A 115 21.95 12.25 17.70
N PHE A 116 20.76 11.82 18.07
CA PHE A 116 20.53 10.51 18.66
C PHE A 116 20.43 9.42 17.57
N HIS A 117 21.54 8.71 17.33
CA HIS A 117 21.69 7.71 16.26
C HIS A 117 21.53 6.28 16.76
N ARG A 118 20.45 5.96 17.48
CA ARG A 118 20.16 4.60 17.94
C ARG A 118 19.12 3.93 17.09
N VAL A 119 19.49 2.90 16.33
CA VAL A 119 18.61 2.18 15.39
C VAL A 119 17.41 1.55 16.09
N TRP A 120 17.60 1.00 17.29
CA TRP A 120 16.51 0.43 18.10
C TRP A 120 15.40 1.43 18.44
N PHE A 121 15.76 2.70 18.63
CA PHE A 121 14.77 3.77 18.82
C PHE A 121 13.91 3.95 17.55
N LEU A 122 14.53 3.95 16.37
CA LEU A 122 13.81 4.05 15.09
C LEU A 122 12.87 2.86 14.90
N TYR A 123 13.30 1.65 15.18
CA TYR A 123 12.44 0.45 15.12
C TYR A 123 11.27 0.55 16.10
N GLY A 124 11.50 0.99 17.33
CA GLY A 124 10.45 1.19 18.32
C GLY A 124 9.39 2.20 17.88
N ILE A 125 9.84 3.34 17.33
CA ILE A 125 8.93 4.36 16.79
C ILE A 125 8.12 3.81 15.59
N VAL A 126 8.76 3.11 14.65
CA VAL A 126 8.08 2.50 13.51
C VAL A 126 7.03 1.48 13.95
N ALA A 127 7.35 0.66 14.95
CA ALA A 127 6.40 -0.29 15.52
C ALA A 127 5.17 0.42 16.13
N LEU A 128 5.39 1.49 16.89
CA LEU A 128 4.31 2.28 17.49
C LEU A 128 3.49 3.04 16.42
N GLN A 129 4.14 3.58 15.39
CA GLN A 129 3.43 4.19 14.24
C GLN A 129 2.56 3.17 13.51
N ALA A 130 3.03 1.91 13.38
CA ALA A 130 2.24 0.83 12.79
C ALA A 130 0.99 0.50 13.63
N VAL A 131 1.09 0.54 14.98
CA VAL A 131 -0.09 0.43 15.88
C VAL A 131 -1.09 1.56 15.59
N CYS A 132 -0.61 2.81 15.57
CA CYS A 132 -1.47 3.97 15.30
C CYS A 132 -2.15 3.85 13.93
N ALA A 133 -1.43 3.44 12.89
CA ALA A 133 -1.96 3.24 11.55
C ALA A 133 -3.01 2.12 11.50
N ALA A 134 -2.75 0.99 12.19
CA ALA A 134 -3.67 -0.14 12.27
C ALA A 134 -5.00 0.20 12.94
N LEU A 135 -4.99 1.09 13.93
CA LEU A 135 -6.19 1.57 14.62
C LEU A 135 -6.90 2.69 13.83
N ASN A 136 -6.16 3.56 13.16
CA ASN A 136 -6.71 4.69 12.40
C ASN A 136 -7.48 4.23 11.14
N SER A 137 -6.97 3.23 10.44
CA SER A 137 -7.55 2.77 9.16
C SER A 137 -9.02 2.35 9.27
N PRO A 138 -9.42 1.41 10.18
CA PRO A 138 -10.82 1.03 10.34
C PRO A 138 -11.69 2.17 10.89
N ALA A 139 -11.17 3.01 11.77
CA ALA A 139 -11.88 4.19 12.26
C ALA A 139 -12.28 5.11 11.10
N ARG A 140 -11.34 5.46 10.23
CA ARG A 140 -11.59 6.34 9.06
C ARG A 140 -12.55 5.75 8.05
N THR A 141 -12.33 4.50 7.65
CA THR A 141 -13.18 3.85 6.63
C THR A 141 -14.62 3.72 7.09
N SER A 142 -14.84 3.50 8.40
CA SER A 142 -16.17 3.41 8.98
C SER A 142 -16.87 4.77 9.20
N MET A 143 -16.15 5.90 9.13
CA MET A 143 -16.75 7.25 9.18
C MET A 143 -17.36 7.66 7.84
N ILE A 144 -16.79 7.23 6.69
CA ILE A 144 -17.19 7.65 5.34
C ILE A 144 -18.69 7.43 5.09
N PRO A 145 -19.29 6.25 5.38
CA PRO A 145 -20.71 6.02 5.14
C PRO A 145 -21.65 6.86 6.02
N ARG A 146 -21.12 7.46 7.09
CA ARG A 146 -21.90 8.35 7.99
C ARG A 146 -21.84 9.82 7.58
N LEU A 147 -20.88 10.18 6.73
CA LEU A 147 -20.67 11.55 6.27
C LEU A 147 -21.30 11.81 4.89
N LEU A 148 -21.68 10.73 4.18
CA LEU A 148 -22.16 10.78 2.80
C LEU A 148 -23.36 9.86 2.59
N PRO A 149 -24.29 10.26 1.70
CA PRO A 149 -25.38 9.39 1.28
C PRO A 149 -24.86 8.18 0.47
N PRO A 150 -25.63 7.07 0.41
CA PRO A 150 -25.20 5.82 -0.24
C PRO A 150 -24.78 5.98 -1.70
N GLU A 151 -25.40 6.88 -2.44
CA GLU A 151 -25.14 7.14 -3.87
C GLU A 151 -23.74 7.69 -4.11
N GLN A 152 -23.17 8.40 -3.13
CA GLN A 152 -21.85 9.03 -3.20
C GLN A 152 -20.71 8.13 -2.71
N LEU A 153 -21.01 6.97 -2.11
CA LEU A 153 -19.97 6.11 -1.53
C LEU A 153 -18.99 5.55 -2.57
N ARG A 154 -19.44 5.32 -3.81
CA ARG A 154 -18.55 4.88 -4.91
C ARG A 154 -17.51 5.95 -5.24
N ALA A 155 -17.94 7.20 -5.35
CA ALA A 155 -17.06 8.34 -5.60
C ALA A 155 -16.11 8.57 -4.43
N ALA A 156 -16.59 8.45 -3.19
CA ALA A 156 -15.78 8.56 -1.99
C ALA A 156 -14.68 7.48 -1.91
N ASN A 157 -14.98 6.24 -2.27
CA ASN A 157 -14.00 5.17 -2.32
C ASN A 157 -12.93 5.41 -3.39
N ALA A 158 -13.31 5.92 -4.57
CA ALA A 158 -12.36 6.32 -5.60
C ALA A 158 -11.44 7.44 -5.11
N LEU A 159 -11.99 8.47 -4.46
CA LEU A 159 -11.24 9.56 -3.86
C LEU A 159 -10.30 9.07 -2.74
N ASN A 160 -10.73 8.11 -1.92
CA ASN A 160 -9.87 7.52 -0.90
C ASN A 160 -8.70 6.72 -1.49
N SER A 161 -8.91 6.02 -2.61
CA SER A 161 -7.82 5.36 -3.33
C SER A 161 -6.80 6.37 -3.87
N MET A 162 -7.25 7.55 -4.31
CA MET A 162 -6.35 8.64 -4.70
C MET A 162 -5.49 9.13 -3.53
N VAL A 163 -6.05 9.25 -2.31
CA VAL A 163 -5.28 9.60 -1.11
C VAL A 163 -4.10 8.65 -0.91
N MET A 164 -4.34 7.34 -1.01
CA MET A 164 -3.30 6.33 -0.88
C MET A 164 -2.24 6.45 -1.98
N THR A 165 -2.68 6.65 -3.23
CA THR A 165 -1.77 6.81 -4.38
C THR A 165 -0.89 8.06 -4.23
N PHE A 166 -1.46 9.20 -3.81
CA PHE A 166 -0.70 10.42 -3.53
C PHE A 166 0.31 10.21 -2.41
N GLY A 167 -0.08 9.54 -1.32
CA GLY A 167 0.83 9.23 -0.21
C GLY A 167 2.03 8.38 -0.64
N THR A 168 1.79 7.37 -1.48
CA THR A 168 2.85 6.46 -1.93
C THR A 168 3.73 7.04 -3.05
N LEU A 169 3.22 7.96 -3.85
CA LEU A 169 3.95 8.60 -4.95
C LEU A 169 4.65 9.88 -4.49
N VAL A 170 3.89 10.80 -3.91
CA VAL A 170 4.37 12.15 -3.57
C VAL A 170 5.16 12.13 -2.26
N GLY A 171 4.74 11.32 -1.27
CA GLY A 171 5.39 11.24 0.03
C GLY A 171 6.87 10.93 -0.05
N PRO A 172 7.29 9.81 -0.63
CA PRO A 172 8.72 9.48 -0.75
C PRO A 172 9.51 10.46 -1.61
N SER A 173 8.91 10.98 -2.69
CA SER A 173 9.57 11.99 -3.55
C SER A 173 9.90 13.26 -2.76
N LEU A 174 8.92 13.81 -2.03
CA LEU A 174 9.13 14.96 -1.15
C LEU A 174 10.06 14.61 0.01
N GLY A 175 9.92 13.42 0.60
CA GLY A 175 10.79 12.95 1.66
C GLY A 175 12.25 12.92 1.25
N GLY A 176 12.56 12.35 0.07
CA GLY A 176 13.92 12.34 -0.47
C GLY A 176 14.47 13.74 -0.76
N LEU A 177 13.61 14.62 -1.30
CA LEU A 177 13.99 16.01 -1.55
C LEU A 177 14.29 16.76 -0.23
N ILE A 178 13.40 16.69 0.74
CA ILE A 178 13.54 17.40 2.01
C ILE A 178 14.73 16.87 2.81
N VAL A 179 14.89 15.54 2.90
CA VAL A 179 16.05 14.95 3.57
C VAL A 179 17.36 15.38 2.89
N GLY A 180 17.41 15.40 1.54
CA GLY A 180 18.59 15.79 0.80
C GLY A 180 18.95 17.29 0.87
N VAL A 181 17.99 18.17 1.24
CA VAL A 181 18.23 19.62 1.31
C VAL A 181 18.30 20.10 2.78
N ALA A 182 17.45 19.58 3.64
CA ALA A 182 17.19 20.10 4.99
C ALA A 182 17.30 19.05 6.10
N GLY A 183 17.70 17.83 5.77
CA GLY A 183 17.95 16.76 6.74
C GLY A 183 16.70 16.02 7.25
N TYR A 184 16.92 14.99 8.04
CA TYR A 184 15.88 14.11 8.62
C TYR A 184 14.94 14.85 9.55
N GLN A 185 15.50 15.74 10.39
CA GLN A 185 14.74 16.51 11.36
C GLN A 185 13.63 17.31 10.71
N THR A 186 13.89 17.93 9.56
CA THR A 186 12.91 18.69 8.80
C THR A 186 11.82 17.80 8.22
N ALA A 187 12.18 16.64 7.67
CA ALA A 187 11.22 15.68 7.16
C ALA A 187 10.25 15.20 8.25
N TYR A 188 10.75 14.89 9.45
CA TYR A 188 9.94 14.46 10.58
C TYR A 188 9.05 15.59 11.14
N LEU A 189 9.54 16.84 11.16
CA LEU A 189 8.73 18.00 11.54
C LEU A 189 7.59 18.26 10.55
N VAL A 190 7.86 18.15 9.25
CA VAL A 190 6.83 18.31 8.23
C VAL A 190 5.75 17.23 8.38
N ASP A 191 6.12 15.99 8.70
CA ASP A 191 5.16 14.92 8.98
C ASP A 191 4.33 15.22 10.25
N ALA A 192 4.96 15.67 11.32
CA ALA A 192 4.25 16.10 12.54
C ALA A 192 3.23 17.21 12.24
N LEU A 193 3.61 18.20 11.42
CA LEU A 193 2.70 19.26 10.96
C LEU A 193 1.59 18.70 10.05
N ALA A 194 1.89 17.72 9.20
CA ALA A 194 0.90 17.03 8.38
C ALA A 194 -0.16 16.31 9.23
N PHE A 195 0.23 15.71 10.35
CA PHE A 195 -0.72 15.15 11.31
C PHE A 195 -1.60 16.18 11.98
N SER A 196 -1.14 17.41 12.17
CA SER A 196 -1.97 18.51 12.72
C SER A 196 -3.18 18.80 11.82
N ALA A 197 -3.03 18.68 10.50
CA ALA A 197 -4.16 18.79 9.57
C ALA A 197 -5.19 17.66 9.77
N SER A 198 -4.72 16.42 9.98
CA SER A 198 -5.58 15.28 10.29
C SER A 198 -6.28 15.42 11.64
N LEU A 199 -5.57 15.89 12.66
CA LEU A 199 -6.12 16.18 13.99
C LEU A 199 -7.22 17.25 13.92
N TYR A 200 -6.95 18.36 13.22
CA TYR A 200 -7.94 19.42 13.01
C TYR A 200 -9.18 18.90 12.29
N ALA A 201 -8.97 18.10 11.22
CA ALA A 201 -10.07 17.52 10.46
C ALA A 201 -10.96 16.65 11.35
N MET A 202 -10.37 15.72 12.12
CA MET A 202 -11.12 14.82 13.00
C MET A 202 -11.74 15.54 14.22
N TRP A 203 -11.09 16.58 14.73
CA TRP A 203 -11.64 17.37 15.85
C TRP A 203 -12.94 18.09 15.47
N ARG A 204 -13.06 18.52 14.22
CA ARG A 204 -14.25 19.19 13.69
C ARG A 204 -15.40 18.25 13.36
N LEU A 205 -15.18 16.93 13.30
CA LEU A 205 -16.22 15.95 13.00
C LEU A 205 -17.18 15.79 14.19
N PRO A 206 -18.46 15.43 13.93
CA PRO A 206 -19.40 15.04 14.98
C PRO A 206 -18.95 13.74 15.67
N SER A 207 -19.43 13.52 16.90
CA SER A 207 -19.25 12.24 17.60
C SER A 207 -19.94 11.11 16.82
N MET A 208 -19.27 9.98 16.66
CA MET A 208 -19.74 8.83 15.87
C MET A 208 -19.67 7.54 16.68
N LEU A 209 -20.59 7.43 17.64
CA LEU A 209 -20.73 6.21 18.43
C LEU A 209 -21.10 5.01 17.53
N PRO A 210 -20.51 3.84 17.75
CA PRO A 210 -20.87 2.64 17.00
C PRO A 210 -22.33 2.26 17.25
N GLU A 211 -23.03 1.90 16.19
CA GLU A 211 -24.33 1.25 16.34
C GLU A 211 -24.09 -0.18 16.83
N ARG A 212 -24.80 -0.59 17.89
CA ARG A 212 -24.75 -1.96 18.41
C ARG A 212 -25.45 -2.92 17.45
N THR A 213 -24.87 -3.15 16.30
CA THR A 213 -25.26 -4.23 15.41
C THR A 213 -24.60 -5.51 15.94
N GLY A 214 -25.38 -6.47 16.36
CA GLY A 214 -24.94 -7.80 16.83
C GLY A 214 -24.33 -8.66 15.71
N SER A 215 -23.55 -8.07 14.82
CA SER A 215 -22.84 -8.73 13.74
C SER A 215 -21.82 -9.69 14.34
N LYS A 216 -21.94 -10.97 14.05
CA LYS A 216 -20.92 -11.98 14.37
C LYS A 216 -19.58 -11.51 13.83
N ARG A 217 -18.56 -11.40 14.70
CA ARG A 217 -17.21 -11.01 14.37
C ARG A 217 -16.76 -11.79 13.12
N ALA A 218 -16.41 -11.07 12.07
CA ALA A 218 -15.84 -11.68 10.87
C ALA A 218 -14.49 -12.32 11.25
N SER A 219 -14.46 -13.65 11.33
CA SER A 219 -13.25 -14.39 11.68
C SER A 219 -12.35 -14.47 10.45
N VAL A 220 -11.13 -13.92 10.53
CA VAL A 220 -10.09 -14.09 9.49
C VAL A 220 -9.79 -15.56 9.27
N LEU A 221 -9.87 -16.38 10.34
CA LEU A 221 -9.65 -17.83 10.26
C LEU A 221 -10.69 -18.51 9.36
N ASP A 222 -11.95 -18.08 9.40
CA ASP A 222 -12.98 -18.60 8.49
C ASP A 222 -12.71 -18.20 7.04
N GLY A 223 -12.17 -16.98 6.82
CA GLY A 223 -11.71 -16.54 5.51
C GLY A 223 -10.58 -17.43 4.97
N LEU A 224 -9.59 -17.75 5.82
CA LEU A 224 -8.49 -18.65 5.46
C LEU A 224 -8.96 -20.08 5.20
N ARG A 225 -9.88 -20.61 6.01
CA ARG A 225 -10.48 -21.94 5.80
C ARG A 225 -11.25 -21.99 4.48
N PHE A 226 -12.06 -20.96 4.19
CA PHE A 226 -12.76 -20.87 2.91
C PHE A 226 -11.77 -20.80 1.74
N LEU A 227 -10.72 -20.00 1.84
CA LEU A 227 -9.68 -19.87 0.82
C LEU A 227 -8.98 -21.21 0.57
N ALA A 228 -8.72 -22.01 1.61
CA ALA A 228 -8.08 -23.33 1.48
C ALA A 228 -8.90 -24.30 0.62
N THR A 229 -10.24 -24.17 0.60
CA THR A 229 -11.15 -25.02 -0.20
C THR A 229 -11.36 -24.53 -1.63
N ARG A 230 -10.88 -23.32 -1.99
CA ARG A 230 -11.13 -22.68 -3.28
C ARG A 230 -9.83 -22.46 -4.07
N PRO A 231 -9.47 -23.38 -4.97
CA PRO A 231 -8.16 -23.40 -5.61
C PRO A 231 -7.88 -22.12 -6.44
N ASN A 232 -8.87 -21.60 -7.17
CA ASN A 232 -8.69 -20.41 -8.00
C ASN A 232 -8.43 -19.16 -7.15
N LEU A 233 -9.19 -18.96 -6.08
CA LEU A 233 -8.97 -17.83 -5.14
C LEU A 233 -7.64 -17.97 -4.42
N ARG A 234 -7.25 -19.18 -3.99
CA ARG A 234 -5.95 -19.42 -3.37
C ARG A 234 -4.79 -19.06 -4.29
N MET A 235 -4.89 -19.34 -5.57
CA MET A 235 -3.86 -19.02 -6.57
C MET A 235 -3.68 -17.50 -6.74
N THR A 236 -4.72 -16.68 -6.55
CA THR A 236 -4.57 -15.21 -6.57
C THR A 236 -3.65 -14.72 -5.45
N PHE A 237 -3.75 -15.31 -4.26
CA PHE A 237 -2.88 -14.99 -3.12
C PHE A 237 -1.45 -15.50 -3.33
N PHE A 238 -1.28 -16.72 -3.84
CA PHE A 238 0.06 -17.24 -4.14
C PHE A 238 0.79 -16.42 -5.20
N SER A 239 0.08 -15.95 -6.23
CA SER A 239 0.68 -15.07 -7.23
C SER A 239 1.13 -13.74 -6.64
N ASP A 240 0.39 -13.18 -5.67
CA ASP A 240 0.77 -11.99 -4.93
C ASP A 240 2.01 -12.22 -4.05
N PHE A 241 2.05 -13.34 -3.33
CA PHE A 241 3.22 -13.71 -2.55
C PHE A 241 4.49 -13.85 -3.40
N CYS A 242 4.38 -14.41 -4.62
CA CYS A 242 5.53 -14.49 -5.53
C CYS A 242 6.08 -13.10 -5.85
N ALA A 243 5.21 -12.12 -6.13
CA ALA A 243 5.64 -10.75 -6.41
C ALA A 243 6.18 -10.04 -5.17
N MET A 244 5.40 -10.03 -4.08
CA MET A 244 5.63 -9.17 -2.92
C MET A 244 6.66 -9.72 -1.94
N ILE A 245 6.86 -11.04 -1.87
CA ILE A 245 7.88 -11.64 -0.99
C ILE A 245 9.19 -11.86 -1.73
N LEU A 246 9.15 -12.42 -2.96
CA LEU A 246 10.38 -12.79 -3.66
C LEU A 246 11.02 -11.61 -4.39
N ALA A 247 10.20 -10.69 -4.96
CA ALA A 247 10.66 -9.64 -5.85
C ALA A 247 10.29 -8.23 -5.40
N HIS A 248 10.38 -7.94 -4.09
CA HIS A 248 10.09 -6.61 -3.53
C HIS A 248 11.40 -5.93 -3.04
N PRO A 249 12.08 -5.09 -3.86
CA PRO A 249 13.41 -4.59 -3.56
C PRO A 249 13.42 -3.28 -2.75
N ARG A 250 12.29 -2.83 -2.18
CA ARG A 250 12.16 -1.48 -1.61
C ARG A 250 13.16 -1.19 -0.49
N ALA A 251 13.42 -2.17 0.40
CA ALA A 251 14.40 -2.03 1.47
C ALA A 251 15.85 -1.81 0.95
N LEU A 252 16.11 -2.18 -0.30
CA LEU A 252 17.44 -2.04 -0.91
C LEU A 252 17.66 -0.69 -1.59
N PHE A 253 16.61 0.12 -1.81
CA PHE A 253 16.73 1.36 -2.55
C PHE A 253 17.71 2.37 -1.94
N PRO A 254 17.83 2.55 -0.60
CA PRO A 254 18.89 3.37 -0.02
C PRO A 254 20.30 2.90 -0.42
N ALA A 255 20.56 1.59 -0.33
CA ALA A 255 21.82 1.00 -0.71
C ALA A 255 22.10 1.15 -2.23
N VAL A 256 21.09 0.85 -3.05
CA VAL A 256 21.16 0.96 -4.51
C VAL A 256 21.44 2.41 -4.96
N ALA A 257 20.76 3.39 -4.35
CA ALA A 257 20.96 4.80 -4.67
C ALA A 257 22.42 5.21 -4.48
N VAL A 258 23.01 4.82 -3.35
CA VAL A 258 24.41 5.16 -3.04
C VAL A 258 25.40 4.34 -3.86
N LEU A 259 25.24 3.00 -3.88
CA LEU A 259 26.23 2.10 -4.45
C LEU A 259 26.25 2.08 -5.99
N TRP A 260 25.08 2.24 -6.64
CA TRP A 260 24.98 2.10 -8.09
C TRP A 260 24.93 3.41 -8.82
N TYR A 261 24.31 4.43 -8.20
CA TYR A 261 24.06 5.70 -8.88
C TYR A 261 24.88 6.85 -8.29
N GLY A 262 25.68 6.60 -7.22
CA GLY A 262 26.40 7.66 -6.51
C GLY A 262 25.46 8.76 -5.98
N GLY A 263 24.18 8.39 -5.81
CA GLY A 263 23.11 9.32 -5.48
C GLY A 263 22.89 9.48 -3.99
N ASP A 264 21.92 10.32 -3.69
CA ASP A 264 21.55 10.76 -2.35
C ASP A 264 20.11 10.33 -1.98
N ALA A 265 19.56 10.99 -0.97
CA ALA A 265 18.16 10.81 -0.55
C ALA A 265 17.15 11.09 -1.66
N LYS A 266 17.44 12.02 -2.59
CA LYS A 266 16.56 12.34 -3.73
C LYS A 266 16.48 11.16 -4.68
N THR A 267 17.61 10.54 -4.98
CA THR A 267 17.68 9.33 -5.83
C THR A 267 16.88 8.19 -5.20
N THR A 268 17.01 7.97 -3.88
CA THR A 268 16.20 6.98 -3.18
C THR A 268 14.71 7.32 -3.26
N GLY A 269 14.34 8.59 -3.09
CA GLY A 269 12.95 9.06 -3.24
C GLY A 269 12.38 8.75 -4.62
N LEU A 270 13.13 8.96 -5.69
CA LEU A 270 12.74 8.63 -7.06
C LEU A 270 12.56 7.13 -7.25
N LEU A 271 13.49 6.30 -6.74
CA LEU A 271 13.38 4.84 -6.80
C LEU A 271 12.12 4.31 -6.10
N VAL A 272 11.76 4.88 -4.94
CA VAL A 272 10.52 4.51 -4.21
C VAL A 272 9.27 5.01 -4.92
N ALA A 273 9.32 6.16 -5.57
CA ALA A 273 8.18 6.76 -6.28
C ALA A 273 7.91 6.12 -7.64
N ALA A 274 8.91 5.57 -8.32
CA ALA A 274 8.77 5.04 -9.67
C ALA A 274 7.71 3.91 -9.79
N PRO A 275 7.65 2.89 -8.90
CA PRO A 275 6.57 1.92 -8.94
C PRO A 275 5.18 2.54 -8.74
N ALA A 276 5.05 3.53 -7.85
CA ALA A 276 3.76 4.21 -7.62
C ALA A 276 3.32 5.03 -8.85
N PHE A 277 4.26 5.62 -9.58
CA PHE A 277 3.98 6.28 -10.86
C PHE A 277 3.48 5.26 -11.89
N GLY A 278 4.13 4.11 -12.01
CA GLY A 278 3.68 3.01 -12.86
C GLY A 278 2.30 2.50 -12.49
N ALA A 279 2.03 2.35 -11.19
CA ALA A 279 0.72 1.96 -10.68
C ALA A 279 -0.38 2.98 -11.05
N LEU A 280 -0.08 4.27 -10.97
CA LEU A 280 -1.00 5.33 -11.42
C LEU A 280 -1.32 5.18 -12.91
N LEU A 281 -0.31 4.96 -13.76
CA LEU A 281 -0.52 4.72 -15.20
C LEU A 281 -1.35 3.46 -15.44
N GLY A 282 -1.10 2.38 -14.68
CA GLY A 282 -1.88 1.14 -14.75
C GLY A 282 -3.36 1.34 -14.43
N GLY A 283 -3.66 2.18 -13.45
CA GLY A 283 -5.02 2.56 -13.10
C GLY A 283 -5.70 3.41 -14.18
N VAL A 284 -5.02 4.46 -14.68
CA VAL A 284 -5.54 5.36 -15.72
C VAL A 284 -5.77 4.62 -17.03
N LEU A 285 -4.85 3.73 -17.41
CA LEU A 285 -4.92 2.97 -18.66
C LEU A 285 -5.70 1.65 -18.53
N SER A 286 -6.47 1.44 -17.46
CA SER A 286 -7.14 0.16 -17.15
C SER A 286 -8.32 -0.18 -18.09
N GLY A 287 -8.77 0.72 -18.95
CA GLY A 287 -9.95 0.54 -19.81
C GLY A 287 -9.94 -0.70 -20.73
N TRP A 288 -8.77 -1.19 -21.13
CA TRP A 288 -8.63 -2.42 -21.95
C TRP A 288 -8.87 -3.72 -21.15
N GLN A 289 -8.72 -3.69 -19.83
CA GLN A 289 -8.77 -4.87 -18.97
C GLN A 289 -10.16 -5.52 -18.95
N GLY A 290 -11.22 -4.73 -19.10
CA GLY A 290 -12.61 -5.23 -19.20
C GLY A 290 -12.88 -6.13 -20.43
N ARG A 291 -11.96 -6.19 -21.40
CA ARG A 291 -12.06 -7.04 -22.59
C ARG A 291 -11.42 -8.40 -22.42
N ILE A 292 -10.65 -8.59 -21.34
CA ILE A 292 -9.93 -9.84 -21.10
C ILE A 292 -10.83 -10.82 -20.37
N ARG A 293 -10.98 -12.02 -20.93
CA ARG A 293 -11.78 -13.11 -20.36
C ARG A 293 -11.00 -13.96 -19.35
N HIS A 294 -9.75 -14.29 -19.66
CA HIS A 294 -8.92 -15.20 -18.86
C HIS A 294 -8.16 -14.45 -17.78
N HIS A 295 -8.84 -14.14 -16.67
CA HIS A 295 -8.26 -13.35 -15.59
C HIS A 295 -7.05 -14.02 -14.94
N GLY A 296 -7.09 -15.34 -14.74
CA GLY A 296 -5.96 -16.07 -14.15
C GLY A 296 -4.69 -16.00 -15.00
N GLN A 297 -4.81 -16.08 -16.33
CA GLN A 297 -3.69 -15.93 -17.24
C GLN A 297 -3.15 -14.49 -17.20
N ALA A 298 -4.03 -13.49 -17.19
CA ALA A 298 -3.63 -12.08 -17.10
C ALA A 298 -2.84 -11.79 -15.81
N ILE A 299 -3.26 -12.36 -14.68
CA ILE A 299 -2.54 -12.25 -13.40
C ILE A 299 -1.14 -12.84 -13.52
N LEU A 300 -1.00 -14.07 -14.03
CA LEU A 300 0.29 -14.74 -14.14
C LEU A 300 1.26 -13.99 -15.07
N ILE A 301 0.77 -13.47 -16.20
CA ILE A 301 1.58 -12.64 -17.12
C ILE A 301 2.01 -11.36 -16.43
N ALA A 302 1.10 -10.66 -15.75
CA ALA A 302 1.42 -9.41 -15.06
C ALA A 302 2.46 -9.62 -13.96
N VAL A 303 2.35 -10.69 -13.16
CA VAL A 303 3.34 -11.00 -12.12
C VAL A 303 4.68 -11.45 -12.72
N ALA A 304 4.68 -12.18 -13.85
CA ALA A 304 5.90 -12.50 -14.59
C ALA A 304 6.59 -11.23 -15.14
N CYS A 305 5.81 -10.28 -15.66
CA CYS A 305 6.34 -8.97 -16.10
C CYS A 305 6.94 -8.17 -14.92
N TRP A 306 6.26 -8.17 -13.74
CA TRP A 306 6.82 -7.59 -12.51
C TRP A 306 8.18 -8.22 -12.18
N GLY A 307 8.25 -9.56 -12.06
CA GLY A 307 9.48 -10.27 -11.71
C GLY A 307 10.61 -10.03 -12.72
N THR A 308 10.28 -10.03 -14.03
CA THR A 308 11.24 -9.75 -15.10
C THR A 308 11.77 -8.31 -15.01
N ALA A 309 10.89 -7.34 -14.82
CA ALA A 309 11.29 -5.94 -14.69
C ALA A 309 12.22 -5.74 -13.48
N ILE A 310 11.92 -6.39 -12.34
CA ILE A 310 12.78 -6.36 -11.15
C ILE A 310 14.12 -7.07 -11.41
N ALA A 311 14.12 -8.24 -12.07
CA ALA A 311 15.36 -8.95 -12.40
C ALA A 311 16.29 -8.11 -13.29
N VAL A 312 15.74 -7.48 -14.32
CA VAL A 312 16.50 -6.61 -15.23
C VAL A 312 16.95 -5.34 -14.52
N PHE A 313 16.14 -4.76 -13.62
CA PHE A 313 16.52 -3.65 -12.76
C PHE A 313 17.78 -3.98 -11.94
N GLY A 314 17.89 -5.18 -11.39
CA GLY A 314 19.06 -5.64 -10.64
C GLY A 314 20.37 -5.65 -11.46
N LEU A 315 20.27 -5.75 -12.77
CA LEU A 315 21.41 -5.76 -13.70
C LEU A 315 21.78 -4.38 -14.24
N THR A 316 20.86 -3.41 -14.23
CA THR A 316 21.12 -2.07 -14.80
C THR A 316 21.87 -1.16 -13.84
N ARG A 317 22.72 -0.30 -14.40
CA ARG A 317 23.42 0.76 -13.67
C ARG A 317 23.04 2.15 -14.19
N ASN A 318 22.08 2.23 -15.11
CA ASN A 318 21.51 3.48 -15.60
C ASN A 318 20.26 3.83 -14.77
N LEU A 319 20.25 4.99 -14.12
CA LEU A 319 19.16 5.43 -13.26
C LEU A 319 17.82 5.53 -14.01
N TRP A 320 17.85 6.14 -15.20
CA TRP A 320 16.61 6.36 -15.97
C TRP A 320 15.98 5.05 -16.44
N LEU A 321 16.82 4.11 -16.90
CA LEU A 321 16.36 2.75 -17.22
C LEU A 321 15.84 2.03 -15.97
N GLY A 322 16.52 2.20 -14.83
CA GLY A 322 16.07 1.67 -13.55
C GLY A 322 14.70 2.20 -13.15
N LEU A 323 14.48 3.51 -13.25
CA LEU A 323 13.18 4.14 -12.96
C LEU A 323 12.08 3.64 -13.91
N LEU A 324 12.38 3.49 -15.21
CA LEU A 324 11.46 2.94 -16.20
C LEU A 324 11.05 1.49 -15.86
N LEU A 325 12.02 0.64 -15.50
CA LEU A 325 11.78 -0.74 -15.14
C LEU A 325 10.94 -0.85 -13.85
N LEU A 326 11.22 -0.02 -12.86
CA LEU A 326 10.43 0.04 -11.64
C LEU A 326 9.00 0.57 -11.90
N ALA A 327 8.84 1.54 -12.80
CA ALA A 327 7.51 2.01 -13.21
C ALA A 327 6.76 0.90 -13.98
N LEU A 328 7.42 0.16 -14.87
CA LEU A 328 6.83 -1.00 -15.54
C LEU A 328 6.41 -2.09 -14.55
N ALA A 329 7.22 -2.35 -13.53
CA ALA A 329 6.87 -3.24 -12.44
C ALA A 329 5.59 -2.76 -11.75
N GLY A 330 5.52 -1.50 -11.30
CA GLY A 330 4.33 -0.97 -10.63
C GLY A 330 3.07 -0.97 -11.51
N TYR A 331 3.21 -0.72 -12.81
CA TYR A 331 2.13 -0.88 -13.79
C TYR A 331 1.60 -2.32 -13.80
N SER A 332 2.51 -3.29 -13.89
CA SER A 332 2.20 -4.72 -13.93
C SER A 332 1.50 -5.21 -12.65
N ASP A 333 1.95 -4.74 -11.49
CA ASP A 333 1.30 -5.05 -10.20
C ASP A 333 -0.14 -4.53 -10.16
N THR A 334 -0.38 -3.30 -10.62
CA THR A 334 -1.73 -2.73 -10.66
C THR A 334 -2.64 -3.53 -11.58
N VAL A 335 -2.16 -3.96 -12.74
CA VAL A 335 -2.90 -4.85 -13.65
C VAL A 335 -3.27 -6.14 -12.93
N SER A 336 -2.30 -6.80 -12.29
CA SER A 336 -2.53 -8.01 -11.50
C SER A 336 -3.55 -7.78 -10.37
N MET A 337 -3.42 -6.69 -9.62
CA MET A 337 -4.28 -6.35 -8.50
C MET A 337 -5.74 -6.15 -8.93
N ILE A 338 -5.99 -5.50 -10.07
CA ILE A 338 -7.35 -5.30 -10.59
C ILE A 338 -8.01 -6.64 -10.91
N PHE A 339 -7.32 -7.54 -11.61
CA PHE A 339 -7.87 -8.87 -11.91
C PHE A 339 -8.06 -9.71 -10.65
N ARG A 340 -7.13 -9.69 -9.69
CA ARG A 340 -7.26 -10.39 -8.39
C ARG A 340 -8.48 -9.91 -7.61
N ASN A 341 -8.65 -8.60 -7.52
CA ASN A 341 -9.81 -8.00 -6.84
C ASN A 341 -11.12 -8.37 -7.54
N THR A 342 -11.17 -8.35 -8.86
CA THR A 342 -12.35 -8.73 -9.63
C THR A 342 -12.71 -10.20 -9.39
N MET A 343 -11.74 -11.12 -9.48
CA MET A 343 -11.97 -12.53 -9.19
C MET A 343 -12.51 -12.74 -7.76
N MET A 344 -11.92 -12.05 -6.79
CA MET A 344 -12.32 -12.17 -5.39
C MET A 344 -13.76 -11.66 -5.16
N GLN A 345 -14.16 -10.57 -5.84
CA GLN A 345 -15.50 -10.00 -5.71
C GLN A 345 -16.57 -10.84 -6.41
N VAL A 346 -16.24 -11.46 -7.55
CA VAL A 346 -17.19 -12.24 -8.35
C VAL A 346 -17.34 -13.67 -7.82
N ALA A 347 -16.21 -14.32 -7.46
CA ALA A 347 -16.21 -15.73 -7.06
C ALA A 347 -16.54 -15.95 -5.57
N ALA A 348 -16.54 -14.91 -4.74
CA ALA A 348 -16.84 -15.03 -3.31
C ALA A 348 -18.32 -14.79 -3.03
N PRO A 349 -18.99 -15.69 -2.25
CA PRO A 349 -20.33 -15.44 -1.73
C PRO A 349 -20.38 -14.17 -0.88
N ASP A 350 -21.51 -13.46 -0.88
CA ASP A 350 -21.67 -12.18 -0.19
C ASP A 350 -21.30 -12.26 1.30
N GLU A 351 -21.64 -13.36 1.97
CA GLU A 351 -21.36 -13.64 3.37
C GLU A 351 -19.86 -13.75 3.67
N MET A 352 -19.05 -14.16 2.68
CA MET A 352 -17.61 -14.38 2.83
C MET A 352 -16.77 -13.21 2.35
N ARG A 353 -17.33 -12.27 1.57
CA ARG A 353 -16.58 -11.12 1.01
C ARG A 353 -15.83 -10.33 2.06
N GLY A 354 -16.49 -10.00 3.19
CA GLY A 354 -15.85 -9.25 4.27
C GLY A 354 -14.69 -10.01 4.93
N ARG A 355 -14.83 -11.34 5.09
CA ARG A 355 -13.78 -12.20 5.69
C ARG A 355 -12.58 -12.33 4.76
N LEU A 356 -12.82 -12.53 3.47
CA LEU A 356 -11.78 -12.59 2.44
C LEU A 356 -11.07 -11.24 2.28
N GLN A 357 -11.80 -10.12 2.38
CA GLN A 357 -11.21 -8.79 2.36
C GLN A 357 -10.25 -8.59 3.55
N GLY A 358 -10.59 -9.11 4.73
CA GLY A 358 -9.69 -9.11 5.89
C GLY A 358 -8.41 -9.89 5.63
N VAL A 359 -8.50 -11.09 5.04
CA VAL A 359 -7.32 -11.89 4.63
C VAL A 359 -6.49 -11.12 3.59
N PHE A 360 -7.15 -10.52 2.59
CA PHE A 360 -6.50 -9.74 1.55
C PHE A 360 -5.69 -8.56 2.12
N ILE A 361 -6.25 -7.81 3.07
CA ILE A 361 -5.54 -6.69 3.71
C ILE A 361 -4.29 -7.19 4.44
N VAL A 362 -4.37 -8.31 5.18
CA VAL A 362 -3.21 -8.89 5.89
C VAL A 362 -2.13 -9.32 4.90
N VAL A 363 -2.50 -9.92 3.78
CA VAL A 363 -1.57 -10.39 2.74
C VAL A 363 -0.91 -9.21 2.02
N VAL A 364 -1.71 -8.28 1.54
CA VAL A 364 -1.23 -7.09 0.79
C VAL A 364 -0.40 -6.16 1.68
N ALA A 365 -0.75 -6.03 2.96
CA ALA A 365 0.04 -5.23 3.87
C ALA A 365 1.27 -5.96 4.42
N GLY A 366 1.19 -7.28 4.58
CA GLY A 366 2.24 -8.12 5.14
C GLY A 366 3.28 -8.55 4.12
N GLY A 367 2.86 -8.93 2.92
CA GLY A 367 3.73 -9.42 1.85
C GLY A 367 4.93 -8.53 1.57
N PRO A 368 4.74 -7.23 1.26
CA PRO A 368 5.87 -6.30 1.02
C PRO A 368 6.83 -6.19 2.19
N ARG A 369 6.36 -6.23 3.42
CA ARG A 369 7.22 -6.13 4.61
C ARG A 369 8.08 -7.37 4.83
N LEU A 370 7.51 -8.55 4.56
CA LEU A 370 8.28 -9.80 4.53
C LEU A 370 9.27 -9.81 3.37
N GLY A 371 8.88 -9.28 2.22
CA GLY A 371 9.75 -9.11 1.06
C GLY A 371 10.93 -8.18 1.36
N ASP A 372 10.69 -7.05 2.01
CA ASP A 372 11.73 -6.12 2.46
C ASP A 372 12.74 -6.80 3.40
N PHE A 373 12.25 -7.58 4.36
CA PHE A 373 13.10 -8.35 5.26
C PHE A 373 13.93 -9.42 4.52
N LEU A 374 13.29 -10.18 3.63
CA LEU A 374 13.96 -11.21 2.84
C LEU A 374 15.02 -10.60 1.91
N ALA A 375 14.65 -9.57 1.16
CA ALA A 375 15.55 -8.87 0.24
C ALA A 375 16.75 -8.26 0.98
N GLY A 376 16.50 -7.61 2.15
CA GLY A 376 17.55 -7.08 3.01
C GLY A 376 18.48 -8.16 3.52
N SER A 377 17.94 -9.30 3.98
CA SER A 377 18.73 -10.44 4.45
C SER A 377 19.62 -11.04 3.36
N VAL A 378 19.06 -11.27 2.18
CA VAL A 378 19.83 -11.81 1.04
C VAL A 378 20.90 -10.82 0.58
N ALA A 379 20.59 -9.52 0.55
CA ALA A 379 21.54 -8.50 0.13
C ALA A 379 22.72 -8.34 1.10
N ASP A 380 22.47 -8.49 2.40
CA ASP A 380 23.51 -8.42 3.43
C ASP A 380 24.48 -9.61 3.35
N LEU A 381 23.94 -10.80 3.05
CA LEU A 381 24.74 -12.02 2.89
C LEU A 381 25.47 -12.11 1.55
N THR A 382 25.04 -11.36 0.54
CA THR A 382 25.55 -11.45 -0.84
C THR A 382 25.85 -10.07 -1.43
N SER A 383 24.86 -9.50 -2.10
CA SER A 383 24.89 -8.12 -2.60
C SER A 383 23.47 -7.66 -2.99
N PRO A 384 23.20 -6.34 -3.05
CA PRO A 384 21.92 -5.82 -3.56
C PRO A 384 21.59 -6.31 -4.97
N ALA A 385 22.59 -6.47 -5.84
CA ALA A 385 22.41 -6.98 -7.20
C ALA A 385 21.89 -8.41 -7.22
N VAL A 386 22.50 -9.29 -6.43
CA VAL A 386 22.09 -10.70 -6.31
C VAL A 386 20.70 -10.81 -5.71
N ALA A 387 20.40 -10.05 -4.67
CA ALA A 387 19.08 -10.07 -4.02
C ALA A 387 17.96 -9.61 -4.97
N ILE A 388 18.18 -8.52 -5.72
CA ILE A 388 17.18 -7.96 -6.64
C ILE A 388 17.01 -8.88 -7.87
N THR A 389 18.11 -9.24 -8.53
CA THR A 389 18.06 -10.09 -9.73
C THR A 389 17.56 -11.48 -9.39
N GLY A 390 18.12 -12.09 -8.35
CA GLY A 390 17.70 -13.42 -7.89
C GLY A 390 16.25 -13.47 -7.43
N GLY A 391 15.80 -12.46 -6.70
CA GLY A 391 14.40 -12.33 -6.30
C GLY A 391 13.45 -12.20 -7.47
N GLY A 392 13.80 -11.38 -8.49
CA GLY A 392 13.03 -11.25 -9.73
C GLY A 392 12.96 -12.56 -10.51
N ILE A 393 14.08 -13.27 -10.67
CA ILE A 393 14.14 -14.59 -11.32
C ILE A 393 13.33 -15.62 -10.53
N ALA A 394 13.47 -15.68 -9.21
CA ALA A 394 12.70 -16.56 -8.34
C ALA A 394 11.19 -16.33 -8.48
N CYS A 395 10.76 -15.06 -8.57
CA CYS A 395 9.37 -14.71 -8.83
C CYS A 395 8.89 -15.27 -10.18
N VAL A 396 9.64 -15.08 -11.26
CA VAL A 396 9.28 -15.59 -12.60
C VAL A 396 9.20 -17.11 -12.59
N LEU A 397 10.17 -17.79 -11.97
CA LEU A 397 10.16 -19.25 -11.86
C LEU A 397 8.97 -19.75 -11.03
N ALA A 398 8.69 -19.12 -9.89
CA ALA A 398 7.55 -19.48 -9.04
C ALA A 398 6.21 -19.30 -9.78
N VAL A 399 6.06 -18.21 -10.52
CA VAL A 399 4.87 -17.96 -11.36
C VAL A 399 4.81 -18.99 -12.51
N GLY A 400 5.94 -19.36 -13.10
CA GLY A 400 6.02 -20.45 -14.09
C GLY A 400 5.50 -21.77 -13.51
N VAL A 401 5.91 -22.12 -12.30
CA VAL A 401 5.42 -23.30 -11.57
C VAL A 401 3.91 -23.20 -11.32
N LEU A 402 3.43 -22.05 -10.86
CA LEU A 402 1.99 -21.82 -10.67
C LEU A 402 1.22 -21.95 -11.99
N ALA A 403 1.79 -21.51 -13.10
CA ALA A 403 1.19 -21.63 -14.43
C ALA A 403 1.12 -23.09 -14.91
N LEU A 404 2.11 -23.91 -14.58
CA LEU A 404 2.13 -25.34 -14.96
C LEU A 404 1.11 -26.15 -14.15
N TYR A 405 1.09 -25.96 -12.83
CA TYR A 405 0.20 -26.71 -11.93
C TYR A 405 -1.22 -26.13 -11.90
N GLY A 406 -1.37 -24.82 -12.10
CA GLY A 406 -2.64 -24.08 -12.05
C GLY A 406 -3.41 -24.08 -13.37
N ARG A 407 -3.58 -25.21 -14.07
CA ARG A 407 -4.30 -25.26 -15.36
C ARG A 407 -5.72 -24.72 -15.27
N ARG A 408 -6.44 -24.98 -14.17
CA ARG A 408 -7.79 -24.45 -13.91
C ARG A 408 -7.76 -22.94 -13.72
N PHE A 409 -6.79 -22.43 -12.98
CA PHE A 409 -6.60 -20.99 -12.76
C PHE A 409 -6.30 -20.25 -14.07
N ARG A 410 -5.40 -20.76 -14.91
CA ARG A 410 -5.12 -20.19 -16.25
C ARG A 410 -6.35 -20.07 -17.13
N ARG A 411 -7.24 -21.04 -17.05
CA ARG A 411 -8.47 -21.13 -17.85
C ARG A 411 -9.67 -20.48 -17.17
N TYR A 412 -9.48 -19.81 -16.02
CA TYR A 412 -10.57 -19.14 -15.34
C TYR A 412 -11.20 -18.10 -16.28
N ASP A 413 -12.46 -18.33 -16.62
CA ASP A 413 -13.26 -17.43 -17.46
C ASP A 413 -14.09 -16.50 -16.59
N ALA A 414 -14.00 -15.20 -16.84
CA ALA A 414 -14.77 -14.19 -16.14
C ALA A 414 -16.30 -14.30 -16.37
N LEU A 415 -16.70 -14.96 -17.47
CA LEU A 415 -18.11 -15.19 -17.83
C LEU A 415 -18.69 -16.44 -17.16
N ASP A 416 -17.83 -17.36 -16.69
CA ASP A 416 -18.22 -18.55 -15.92
C ASP A 416 -17.33 -18.66 -14.67
N PRO A 417 -17.63 -17.83 -13.65
CA PRO A 417 -16.78 -17.70 -12.47
C PRO A 417 -16.90 -18.91 -11.56
N THR A 418 -15.90 -19.79 -11.60
CA THR A 418 -15.75 -20.90 -10.64
C THR A 418 -14.77 -20.52 -9.53
N PRO A 419 -15.18 -20.61 -8.23
CA PRO A 419 -14.34 -20.24 -7.09
C PRO A 419 -13.11 -21.13 -6.87
#